data_d1ea44656d9fba50f288022bc6fbc21f
#
_entry.id   d1ea44656d9fba50f288022bc6fbc21f
#
_cell.length_a   1.000
_cell.length_b   1.000
_cell.length_c   1.000
_cell.angle_alpha   90.00
_cell.angle_beta   90.00
_cell.angle_gamma   90.00
#
_symmetry.space_group_name_H-M   'P 1'
#
loop_
_entity.id
_entity.type
_entity.pdbx_description
1 polymer ?
#
loop_
_entity_poly.entity_id
_entity_poly.type
_entity_poly.pdbx_seq_one_letter_code
_entity_poly.pdbx_strand_id
1 'polypeptide(L)'
;MAWAVEEAARAEAVDAPDGAAAVLAGTSRRGKLGQLLPFLGPAFIASIAYMDPGNFATNIQGGAQFGYLLLWVIVASNLMAMLVQSLSAKLGIATGRSLPEMIRQELPRPLVWVLWALAEVVAMATDLAEFLGAAVAMNLLFGIPLLPAALLTGVVTFAILALQRYGFRPLEAVITAFVGIIGVCYLIETVLGRPDFGAAAQAVIRPQFAGTESVMLAAGILGATVMPHVIYLHSALTQNRI
;
A
#
# COMPACT_ATOMS: atom_id res chain seq x y z
N MET A 1 -5.48 -19.42 -6.01
CA MET A 1 -5.79 -18.60 -4.82
C MET A 1 -6.32 -17.21 -5.20
N ALA A 2 -5.72 -16.47 -6.13
CA ALA A 2 -6.23 -15.20 -6.64
C ALA A 2 -7.66 -15.25 -7.19
N TRP A 3 -8.06 -16.33 -7.88
CA TRP A 3 -9.41 -16.51 -8.45
C TRP A 3 -10.51 -16.58 -7.38
N ALA A 4 -10.24 -17.18 -6.21
CA ALA A 4 -11.21 -17.30 -5.12
C ALA A 4 -11.49 -15.94 -4.43
N VAL A 5 -10.49 -15.08 -4.36
CA VAL A 5 -10.63 -13.69 -3.86
C VAL A 5 -11.42 -12.84 -4.87
N GLU A 6 -11.19 -13.08 -6.15
CA GLU A 6 -11.89 -12.41 -7.25
C GLU A 6 -13.36 -12.83 -7.32
N GLU A 7 -13.66 -14.11 -7.11
CA GLU A 7 -15.03 -14.64 -7.11
C GLU A 7 -15.83 -14.18 -5.90
N ALA A 8 -15.21 -14.12 -4.71
CA ALA A 8 -15.82 -13.58 -3.50
C ALA A 8 -16.10 -12.06 -3.64
N ALA A 9 -15.19 -11.30 -4.23
CA ALA A 9 -15.38 -9.88 -4.50
C ALA A 9 -16.49 -9.63 -5.54
N ARG A 10 -16.62 -10.51 -6.55
CA ARG A 10 -17.73 -10.47 -7.53
C ARG A 10 -19.09 -10.77 -6.88
N ALA A 11 -19.17 -11.76 -6.01
CA ALA A 11 -20.42 -12.14 -5.33
C ALA A 11 -20.92 -11.02 -4.41
N GLU A 12 -20.06 -10.34 -3.67
CA GLU A 12 -20.44 -9.20 -2.82
C GLU A 12 -20.83 -7.94 -3.60
N ALA A 13 -20.29 -7.72 -4.80
CA ALA A 13 -20.62 -6.55 -5.63
C ALA A 13 -22.02 -6.65 -6.28
N VAL A 14 -22.52 -7.88 -6.50
CA VAL A 14 -23.80 -8.14 -7.20
C VAL A 14 -25.00 -8.04 -6.25
N ASP A 15 -24.84 -8.31 -4.95
CA ASP A 15 -25.98 -8.47 -4.02
C ASP A 15 -26.25 -7.26 -3.09
N ALA A 16 -25.51 -6.16 -3.17
CA ALA A 16 -25.74 -5.00 -2.31
C ALA A 16 -26.62 -3.95 -3.00
N PRO A 17 -27.89 -3.75 -2.57
CA PRO A 17 -28.80 -2.75 -3.16
C PRO A 17 -28.32 -1.29 -3.03
N ASP A 18 -27.26 -1.06 -2.26
CA ASP A 18 -26.56 0.23 -2.09
C ASP A 18 -25.08 0.18 -2.49
N GLY A 19 -24.69 -0.77 -3.35
CA GLY A 19 -23.32 -0.93 -3.82
C GLY A 19 -22.86 0.14 -4.82
N ALA A 20 -21.60 0.04 -5.28
CA ALA A 20 -21.02 0.94 -6.25
C ALA A 20 -21.83 1.04 -7.56
N ALA A 21 -22.43 -0.07 -8.01
CA ALA A 21 -23.30 -0.13 -9.18
C ALA A 21 -24.54 0.75 -9.04
N ALA A 22 -25.18 0.76 -7.87
CA ALA A 22 -26.35 1.60 -7.61
C ALA A 22 -26.00 3.10 -7.57
N VAL A 23 -24.81 3.46 -7.09
CA VAL A 23 -24.30 4.82 -7.11
C VAL A 23 -24.03 5.28 -8.55
N LEU A 24 -23.38 4.43 -9.35
CA LEU A 24 -23.08 4.73 -10.76
C LEU A 24 -24.33 4.81 -11.63
N ALA A 25 -25.35 3.98 -11.33
CA ALA A 25 -26.66 4.01 -11.99
C ALA A 25 -27.56 5.19 -11.54
N GLY A 26 -27.11 5.99 -10.56
CA GLY A 26 -27.90 7.11 -10.02
C GLY A 26 -29.11 6.67 -9.17
N THR A 27 -29.20 5.40 -8.80
CA THR A 27 -30.32 4.82 -8.05
C THR A 27 -30.07 4.75 -6.54
N SER A 28 -28.86 5.12 -6.09
CA SER A 28 -28.50 5.11 -4.68
C SER A 28 -29.30 6.13 -3.87
N ARG A 29 -29.87 5.68 -2.74
CA ARG A 29 -30.60 6.52 -1.78
C ARG A 29 -29.67 7.25 -0.78
N ARG A 30 -28.35 7.04 -0.86
CA ARG A 30 -27.37 7.63 0.05
C ARG A 30 -27.09 9.10 -0.30
N GLY A 31 -26.88 9.93 0.72
CA GLY A 31 -26.42 11.30 0.51
C GLY A 31 -25.04 11.35 -0.16
N LYS A 32 -24.62 12.49 -0.71
CA LYS A 32 -23.39 12.67 -1.52
C LYS A 32 -22.12 12.08 -0.88
N LEU A 33 -21.92 12.23 0.43
CA LEU A 33 -20.80 11.59 1.14
C LEU A 33 -20.97 10.07 1.28
N GLY A 34 -22.20 9.60 1.51
CA GLY A 34 -22.50 8.17 1.63
C GLY A 34 -22.31 7.40 0.33
N GLN A 35 -22.40 8.08 -0.81
CA GLN A 35 -22.15 7.52 -2.14
C GLN A 35 -20.66 7.20 -2.40
N LEU A 36 -19.75 7.79 -1.62
CA LEU A 36 -18.32 7.48 -1.71
C LEU A 36 -17.92 6.20 -0.97
N LEU A 37 -18.70 5.79 0.05
CA LEU A 37 -18.40 4.64 0.90
C LEU A 37 -18.14 3.33 0.14
N PRO A 38 -18.94 2.95 -0.91
CA PRO A 38 -18.68 1.72 -1.66
C PRO A 38 -17.37 1.74 -2.44
N PHE A 39 -16.82 2.92 -2.74
CA PHE A 39 -15.54 3.08 -3.46
C PHE A 39 -14.35 3.17 -2.52
N LEU A 40 -14.56 3.42 -1.23
CA LEU A 40 -13.48 3.55 -0.24
C LEU A 40 -12.82 2.20 0.07
N GLY A 41 -13.55 1.08 0.04
CA GLY A 41 -13.00 -0.22 0.38
C GLY A 41 -11.73 -0.58 -0.39
N PRO A 42 -11.73 -0.62 -1.74
CA PRO A 42 -10.51 -0.91 -2.51
C PRO A 42 -9.44 0.15 -2.44
N ALA A 43 -9.82 1.43 -2.38
CA ALA A 43 -8.88 2.51 -2.17
C ALA A 43 -8.20 2.39 -0.79
N PHE A 44 -8.96 1.96 0.22
CA PHE A 44 -8.45 1.70 1.56
C PHE A 44 -7.49 0.51 1.57
N ILE A 45 -7.84 -0.60 0.93
CA ILE A 45 -6.94 -1.77 0.79
C ILE A 45 -5.66 -1.37 0.04
N ALA A 46 -5.76 -0.60 -1.05
CA ALA A 46 -4.59 -0.12 -1.77
C ALA A 46 -3.73 0.82 -0.91
N SER A 47 -4.33 1.65 -0.04
CA SER A 47 -3.60 2.57 0.83
C SER A 47 -2.83 1.86 1.94
N ILE A 48 -3.32 0.71 2.43
CA ILE A 48 -2.66 -0.10 3.45
C ILE A 48 -1.33 -0.65 2.95
N ALA A 49 -1.25 -1.00 1.68
CA ALA A 49 -0.01 -1.48 1.08
C ALA A 49 1.16 -0.48 1.18
N TYR A 50 0.87 0.80 1.43
CA TYR A 50 1.88 1.84 1.67
C TYR A 50 2.34 1.94 3.13
N MET A 51 1.74 1.18 4.03
CA MET A 51 2.12 1.09 5.45
C MET A 51 3.04 -0.12 5.67
N ASP A 52 4.13 -0.18 4.96
CA ASP A 52 5.09 -1.28 4.92
C ASP A 52 6.37 -0.97 5.70
N PRO A 53 7.10 -1.98 6.17
CA PRO A 53 8.38 -1.80 6.88
C PRO A 53 9.44 -1.06 6.07
N GLY A 54 9.41 -1.14 4.73
CA GLY A 54 10.36 -0.45 3.86
C GLY A 54 10.20 1.07 3.95
N ASN A 55 8.97 1.57 3.86
CA ASN A 55 8.69 3.00 4.06
C ASN A 55 9.03 3.45 5.48
N PHE A 56 8.70 2.64 6.51
CA PHE A 56 9.10 2.96 7.89
C PHE A 56 10.61 3.07 8.03
N ALA A 57 11.37 2.08 7.58
CA ALA A 57 12.83 2.04 7.72
C ALA A 57 13.50 3.21 7.00
N THR A 58 13.14 3.47 5.75
CA THR A 58 13.74 4.55 4.96
C THR A 58 13.38 5.93 5.49
N ASN A 59 12.15 6.13 5.96
CA ASN A 59 11.71 7.41 6.52
C ASN A 59 12.35 7.67 7.88
N ILE A 60 12.45 6.68 8.76
CA ILE A 60 13.13 6.79 10.07
C ILE A 60 14.63 7.08 9.83
N GLN A 61 15.28 6.35 8.94
CA GLN A 61 16.68 6.57 8.61
C GLN A 61 16.90 7.96 8.02
N GLY A 62 16.02 8.38 7.11
CA GLY A 62 16.07 9.73 6.50
C GLY A 62 15.94 10.83 7.53
N GLY A 63 14.98 10.71 8.43
CA GLY A 63 14.79 11.66 9.53
C GLY A 63 15.96 11.69 10.52
N ALA A 64 16.48 10.51 10.90
CA ALA A 64 17.59 10.39 11.84
C ALA A 64 18.92 10.95 11.29
N GLN A 65 19.23 10.73 10.01
CA GLN A 65 20.50 11.12 9.41
C GLN A 65 20.46 12.55 8.83
N PHE A 66 19.35 12.97 8.25
CA PHE A 66 19.25 14.19 7.46
C PHE A 66 18.17 15.16 7.95
N GLY A 67 17.50 14.86 9.06
CA GLY A 67 16.40 15.70 9.56
C GLY A 67 15.28 15.84 8.52
N TYR A 68 14.91 17.07 8.21
CA TYR A 68 13.86 17.37 7.23
C TYR A 68 14.33 17.38 5.76
N LEU A 69 15.63 17.22 5.49
CA LEU A 69 16.22 17.42 4.16
C LEU A 69 15.53 16.60 3.06
N LEU A 70 15.12 15.37 3.36
CA LEU A 70 14.52 14.46 2.39
C LEU A 70 12.98 14.45 2.39
N LEU A 71 12.33 15.35 3.14
CA LEU A 71 10.85 15.43 3.14
C LEU A 71 10.25 15.71 1.76
N TRP A 72 10.93 16.51 0.94
CA TRP A 72 10.49 16.76 -0.43
C TRP A 72 10.47 15.48 -1.28
N VAL A 73 11.39 14.54 -1.04
CA VAL A 73 11.39 13.21 -1.72
C VAL A 73 10.16 12.43 -1.33
N ILE A 74 9.82 12.38 -0.01
CA ILE A 74 8.63 11.69 0.49
C ILE A 74 7.37 12.28 -0.15
N VAL A 75 7.24 13.60 -0.18
CA VAL A 75 6.09 14.27 -0.80
C VAL A 75 6.03 13.99 -2.30
N ALA A 76 7.15 14.12 -3.02
CA ALA A 76 7.21 13.85 -4.45
C ALA A 76 6.89 12.38 -4.78
N SER A 77 7.43 11.43 -4.00
CA SER A 77 7.15 10.00 -4.16
C SER A 77 5.67 9.67 -3.94
N ASN A 78 5.06 10.26 -2.92
CA ASN A 78 3.62 10.08 -2.67
C ASN A 78 2.76 10.68 -3.79
N LEU A 79 3.09 11.88 -4.30
CA LEU A 79 2.39 12.47 -5.44
C LEU A 79 2.52 11.60 -6.69
N MET A 80 3.71 11.06 -6.95
CA MET A 80 3.96 10.12 -8.04
C MET A 80 3.12 8.84 -7.85
N ALA A 81 3.14 8.26 -6.66
CA ALA A 81 2.34 7.07 -6.34
C ALA A 81 0.84 7.31 -6.56
N MET A 82 0.29 8.44 -6.08
CA MET A 82 -1.11 8.80 -6.30
C MET A 82 -1.45 8.94 -7.79
N LEU A 83 -0.57 9.56 -8.57
CA LEU A 83 -0.76 9.70 -10.02
C LEU A 83 -0.78 8.33 -10.70
N VAL A 84 0.23 7.50 -10.45
CA VAL A 84 0.35 6.17 -11.08
C VAL A 84 -0.80 5.25 -10.65
N GLN A 85 -1.19 5.29 -9.38
CA GLN A 85 -2.35 4.55 -8.87
C GLN A 85 -3.66 4.99 -9.54
N SER A 86 -3.85 6.28 -9.73
CA SER A 86 -5.02 6.81 -10.43
C SER A 86 -5.07 6.35 -11.89
N LEU A 87 -3.92 6.32 -12.57
CA LEU A 87 -3.81 5.83 -13.95
C LEU A 87 -4.06 4.32 -14.02
N SER A 88 -3.53 3.56 -13.06
CA SER A 88 -3.73 2.11 -12.95
C SER A 88 -5.21 1.77 -12.75
N ALA A 89 -5.89 2.46 -11.84
CA ALA A 89 -7.32 2.29 -11.61
C ALA A 89 -8.14 2.65 -12.86
N LYS A 90 -7.83 3.78 -13.53
CA LYS A 90 -8.49 4.17 -14.78
C LYS A 90 -8.30 3.14 -15.88
N LEU A 91 -7.10 2.54 -15.99
CA LEU A 91 -6.83 1.48 -16.94
C LEU A 91 -7.76 0.28 -16.68
N GLY A 92 -7.81 -0.21 -15.44
CA GLY A 92 -8.67 -1.33 -15.06
C GLY A 92 -10.14 -1.08 -15.39
N ILE A 93 -10.64 0.09 -15.03
CA ILE A 93 -12.03 0.52 -15.31
C ILE A 93 -12.29 0.64 -16.82
N ALA A 94 -11.42 1.33 -17.56
CA ALA A 94 -11.67 1.64 -18.96
C ALA A 94 -11.53 0.43 -19.89
N THR A 95 -10.66 -0.52 -19.55
CA THR A 95 -10.34 -1.67 -20.41
C THR A 95 -10.98 -2.98 -19.94
N GLY A 96 -11.47 -3.04 -18.70
CA GLY A 96 -11.88 -4.28 -18.06
C GLY A 96 -10.74 -5.30 -17.89
N ARG A 97 -9.48 -4.84 -17.97
CA ARG A 97 -8.26 -5.66 -17.90
C ARG A 97 -7.27 -5.09 -16.91
N SER A 98 -6.52 -5.97 -16.26
CA SER A 98 -5.45 -5.56 -15.36
C SER A 98 -4.22 -5.05 -16.13
N LEU A 99 -3.39 -4.24 -15.48
CA LEU A 99 -2.16 -3.72 -16.08
C LEU A 99 -1.22 -4.85 -16.55
N PRO A 100 -1.00 -5.97 -15.81
CA PRO A 100 -0.22 -7.10 -16.30
C PRO A 100 -0.79 -7.75 -17.59
N GLU A 101 -2.11 -7.83 -17.71
CA GLU A 101 -2.77 -8.35 -18.92
C GLU A 101 -2.52 -7.43 -20.11
N MET A 102 -2.62 -6.11 -19.92
CA MET A 102 -2.31 -5.13 -20.97
C MET A 102 -0.83 -5.16 -21.38
N ILE A 103 0.09 -5.26 -20.41
CA ILE A 103 1.53 -5.43 -20.68
C ILE A 103 1.76 -6.68 -21.56
N ARG A 104 1.12 -7.79 -21.23
CA ARG A 104 1.26 -9.04 -21.99
C ARG A 104 0.75 -8.94 -23.43
N GLN A 105 -0.26 -8.10 -23.67
CA GLN A 105 -0.89 -7.96 -25.00
C GLN A 105 -0.18 -6.95 -25.88
N GLU A 106 0.24 -5.82 -25.29
CA GLU A 106 0.74 -4.66 -26.04
C GLU A 106 2.27 -4.69 -26.23
N LEU A 107 3.00 -5.40 -25.37
CA LEU A 107 4.46 -5.40 -25.41
C LEU A 107 5.04 -6.67 -26.07
N PRO A 108 6.23 -6.57 -26.69
CA PRO A 108 6.91 -7.72 -27.26
C PRO A 108 7.29 -8.73 -26.17
N ARG A 109 7.17 -10.02 -26.48
CA ARG A 109 7.39 -11.13 -25.55
C ARG A 109 8.67 -11.05 -24.71
N PRO A 110 9.85 -10.71 -25.26
CA PRO A 110 11.07 -10.61 -24.45
C PRO A 110 10.94 -9.57 -23.32
N LEU A 111 10.33 -8.42 -23.62
CA LEU A 111 10.13 -7.36 -22.64
C LEU A 111 9.13 -7.77 -21.56
N VAL A 112 8.06 -8.49 -21.93
CA VAL A 112 7.09 -9.06 -20.97
C VAL A 112 7.78 -9.99 -19.98
N TRP A 113 8.68 -10.88 -20.44
CA TRP A 113 9.42 -11.78 -19.57
C TRP A 113 10.37 -11.04 -18.62
N VAL A 114 11.03 -9.98 -19.09
CA VAL A 114 11.90 -9.15 -18.25
C VAL A 114 11.09 -8.42 -17.19
N LEU A 115 9.98 -7.80 -17.57
CA LEU A 115 9.10 -7.09 -16.62
C LEU A 115 8.48 -8.06 -15.60
N TRP A 116 8.09 -9.26 -16.04
CA TRP A 116 7.59 -10.29 -15.14
C TRP A 116 8.66 -10.72 -14.13
N ALA A 117 9.86 -11.05 -14.58
CA ALA A 117 10.96 -11.45 -13.70
C ALA A 117 11.31 -10.36 -12.69
N LEU A 118 11.34 -9.08 -13.12
CA LEU A 118 11.55 -7.95 -12.23
C LEU A 118 10.42 -7.83 -11.18
N ALA A 119 9.16 -8.00 -11.61
CA ALA A 119 8.02 -7.94 -10.69
C ALA A 119 8.07 -9.05 -9.63
N GLU A 120 8.47 -10.27 -10.02
CA GLU A 120 8.65 -11.41 -9.09
C GLU A 120 9.76 -11.13 -8.06
N VAL A 121 10.92 -10.61 -8.53
CA VAL A 121 12.02 -10.26 -7.61
C VAL A 121 11.60 -9.17 -6.63
N VAL A 122 10.89 -8.14 -7.11
CA VAL A 122 10.40 -7.07 -6.24
C VAL A 122 9.38 -7.61 -5.25
N ALA A 123 8.43 -8.46 -5.67
CA ALA A 123 7.45 -9.06 -4.78
C ALA A 123 8.13 -9.90 -3.68
N MET A 124 9.06 -10.79 -4.04
CA MET A 124 9.82 -11.58 -3.07
C MET A 124 10.61 -10.72 -2.09
N ALA A 125 11.24 -9.63 -2.57
CA ALA A 125 11.97 -8.72 -1.71
C ALA A 125 11.04 -7.98 -0.72
N THR A 126 9.85 -7.60 -1.18
CA THR A 126 8.84 -6.96 -0.33
C THR A 126 8.32 -7.92 0.73
N ASP A 127 7.94 -9.15 0.36
CA ASP A 127 7.48 -10.18 1.30
C ASP A 127 8.53 -10.45 2.39
N LEU A 128 9.81 -10.52 1.99
CA LEU A 128 10.91 -10.68 2.94
C LEU A 128 11.05 -9.47 3.89
N ALA A 129 10.92 -8.25 3.35
CA ALA A 129 10.98 -7.03 4.15
C ALA A 129 9.82 -6.94 5.16
N GLU A 130 8.60 -7.28 4.74
CA GLU A 130 7.42 -7.33 5.62
C GLU A 130 7.58 -8.35 6.75
N PHE A 131 8.04 -9.55 6.41
CA PHE A 131 8.28 -10.61 7.36
C PHE A 131 9.36 -10.23 8.39
N LEU A 132 10.48 -9.71 7.92
CA LEU A 132 11.58 -9.27 8.79
C LEU A 132 11.18 -8.04 9.62
N GLY A 133 10.42 -7.12 9.06
CA GLY A 133 9.92 -5.95 9.76
C GLY A 133 9.08 -6.30 10.98
N ALA A 134 8.17 -7.26 10.85
CA ALA A 134 7.36 -7.74 11.96
C ALA A 134 8.23 -8.43 13.03
N ALA A 135 9.20 -9.25 12.64
CA ALA A 135 10.13 -9.89 13.57
C ALA A 135 11.01 -8.89 14.33
N VAL A 136 11.51 -7.86 13.62
CA VAL A 136 12.28 -6.77 14.23
C VAL A 136 11.42 -5.97 15.20
N ALA A 137 10.17 -5.65 14.84
CA ALA A 137 9.25 -4.96 15.73
C ALA A 137 9.01 -5.74 17.04
N MET A 138 8.81 -7.06 16.97
CA MET A 138 8.68 -7.90 18.15
C MET A 138 9.97 -7.94 19.00
N ASN A 139 11.13 -7.92 18.35
CA ASN A 139 12.40 -7.85 19.06
C ASN A 139 12.55 -6.51 19.80
N LEU A 140 12.24 -5.40 19.15
CA LEU A 140 12.37 -4.06 19.74
C LEU A 140 11.36 -3.80 20.86
N LEU A 141 10.12 -4.28 20.71
CA LEU A 141 9.05 -4.02 21.68
C LEU A 141 9.10 -4.96 22.89
N PHE A 142 9.42 -6.25 22.65
CA PHE A 142 9.29 -7.28 23.67
C PHE A 142 10.62 -7.94 24.03
N GLY A 143 11.72 -7.57 23.37
CA GLY A 143 13.04 -8.19 23.59
C GLY A 143 13.14 -9.63 23.10
N ILE A 144 12.19 -10.10 22.28
CA ILE A 144 12.20 -11.48 21.76
C ILE A 144 13.34 -11.62 20.74
N PRO A 145 14.23 -12.64 20.87
CA PRO A 145 15.28 -12.86 19.88
C PRO A 145 14.71 -13.01 18.46
N LEU A 146 15.45 -12.55 17.43
CA LEU A 146 14.94 -12.45 16.05
C LEU A 146 14.40 -13.77 15.48
N LEU A 147 15.05 -14.90 15.76
CA LEU A 147 14.59 -16.18 15.23
C LEU A 147 13.24 -16.63 15.81
N PRO A 148 13.03 -16.66 17.15
CA PRO A 148 11.69 -16.88 17.71
C PRO A 148 10.66 -15.85 17.26
N ALA A 149 11.03 -14.58 17.13
CA ALA A 149 10.15 -13.53 16.64
C ALA A 149 9.71 -13.80 15.19
N ALA A 150 10.64 -14.23 14.32
CA ALA A 150 10.33 -14.61 12.95
C ALA A 150 9.38 -15.82 12.88
N LEU A 151 9.63 -16.86 13.69
CA LEU A 151 8.72 -18.01 13.75
C LEU A 151 7.31 -17.62 14.22
N LEU A 152 7.24 -16.77 15.24
CA LEU A 152 5.96 -16.25 15.73
C LEU A 152 5.25 -15.40 14.66
N THR A 153 5.98 -14.54 13.94
CA THR A 153 5.45 -13.79 12.79
C THR A 153 4.85 -14.73 11.76
N GLY A 154 5.53 -15.81 11.39
CA GLY A 154 5.00 -16.81 10.48
C GLY A 154 3.68 -17.41 10.97
N VAL A 155 3.63 -17.84 12.24
CA VAL A 155 2.39 -18.41 12.83
C VAL A 155 1.25 -17.39 12.81
N VAL A 156 1.50 -16.14 13.20
CA VAL A 156 0.48 -15.07 13.21
C VAL A 156 0.01 -14.77 11.80
N THR A 157 0.91 -14.68 10.82
CA THR A 157 0.57 -14.46 9.41
C THR A 157 -0.35 -15.59 8.88
N PHE A 158 -0.01 -16.85 9.14
CA PHE A 158 -0.87 -17.97 8.75
C PHE A 158 -2.22 -17.96 9.48
N ALA A 159 -2.27 -17.54 10.74
CA ALA A 159 -3.54 -17.40 11.47
C ALA A 159 -4.43 -16.30 10.87
N ILE A 160 -3.84 -15.15 10.49
CA ILE A 160 -4.56 -14.06 9.82
C ILE A 160 -5.05 -14.51 8.43
N LEU A 161 -4.22 -15.20 7.66
CA LEU A 161 -4.62 -15.76 6.37
C LEU A 161 -5.73 -16.81 6.52
N ALA A 162 -5.70 -17.64 7.57
CA ALA A 162 -6.76 -18.60 7.86
C ALA A 162 -8.11 -17.91 8.15
N LEU A 163 -8.11 -16.65 8.58
CA LEU A 163 -9.32 -15.87 8.80
C LEU A 163 -10.10 -15.64 7.49
N GLN A 164 -9.44 -15.66 6.33
CA GLN A 164 -10.09 -15.53 5.02
C GLN A 164 -11.15 -16.61 4.75
N ARG A 165 -11.02 -17.80 5.38
CA ARG A 165 -12.02 -18.87 5.25
C ARG A 165 -13.41 -18.49 5.81
N TYR A 166 -13.49 -17.49 6.67
CA TYR A 166 -14.72 -16.97 7.25
C TYR A 166 -15.30 -15.78 6.46
N GLY A 167 -14.73 -15.49 5.29
CA GLY A 167 -15.09 -14.36 4.44
C GLY A 167 -14.13 -13.18 4.55
N PHE A 168 -14.33 -12.18 3.71
CA PHE A 168 -13.43 -11.03 3.61
C PHE A 168 -13.65 -9.98 4.73
N ARG A 169 -14.87 -9.85 5.22
CA ARG A 169 -15.27 -8.85 6.24
C ARG A 169 -14.49 -8.94 7.56
N PRO A 170 -14.23 -10.13 8.16
CA PRO A 170 -13.43 -10.23 9.38
C PRO A 170 -12.00 -9.74 9.15
N LEU A 171 -11.41 -10.05 7.99
CA LEU A 171 -10.08 -9.61 7.63
C LEU A 171 -10.02 -8.07 7.48
N GLU A 172 -10.99 -7.49 6.79
CA GLU A 172 -11.11 -6.03 6.62
C GLU A 172 -11.26 -5.32 7.98
N ALA A 173 -12.02 -5.88 8.91
CA ALA A 173 -12.16 -5.32 10.25
C ALA A 173 -10.84 -5.34 11.05
N VAL A 174 -10.09 -6.45 10.98
CA VAL A 174 -8.76 -6.55 11.62
C VAL A 174 -7.79 -5.54 11.03
N ILE A 175 -7.72 -5.46 9.71
CA ILE A 175 -6.89 -4.50 8.99
C ILE A 175 -7.24 -3.06 9.38
N THR A 176 -8.52 -2.71 9.38
CA THR A 176 -9.01 -1.37 9.76
C THR A 176 -8.62 -1.02 11.19
N ALA A 177 -8.70 -1.98 12.12
CA ALA A 177 -8.29 -1.78 13.50
C ALA A 177 -6.78 -1.48 13.60
N PHE A 178 -5.92 -2.22 12.90
CA PHE A 178 -4.48 -1.97 12.87
C PHE A 178 -4.14 -0.60 12.27
N VAL A 179 -4.78 -0.21 11.17
CA VAL A 179 -4.61 1.13 10.58
C VAL A 179 -5.01 2.23 11.57
N GLY A 180 -6.10 2.02 12.30
CA GLY A 180 -6.51 2.93 13.36
C GLY A 180 -5.45 3.06 14.47
N ILE A 181 -4.88 1.94 14.92
CA ILE A 181 -3.80 1.93 15.91
C ILE A 181 -2.57 2.69 15.39
N ILE A 182 -2.14 2.42 14.16
CA ILE A 182 -1.01 3.13 13.54
C ILE A 182 -1.28 4.64 13.49
N GLY A 183 -2.49 5.06 13.08
CA GLY A 183 -2.88 6.46 13.06
C GLY A 183 -2.82 7.13 14.43
N VAL A 184 -3.26 6.44 15.48
CA VAL A 184 -3.15 6.93 16.86
C VAL A 184 -1.69 7.03 17.31
N CYS A 185 -0.85 6.04 16.99
CA CYS A 185 0.58 6.09 17.30
C CYS A 185 1.25 7.29 16.64
N TYR A 186 1.00 7.55 15.35
CA TYR A 186 1.55 8.73 14.67
C TYR A 186 1.07 10.05 15.26
N LEU A 187 -0.20 10.12 15.71
CA LEU A 187 -0.71 11.30 16.38
C LEU A 187 0.05 11.55 17.70
N ILE A 188 0.24 10.50 18.49
CA ILE A 188 0.99 10.58 19.75
C ILE A 188 2.44 10.99 19.49
N GLU A 189 3.12 10.36 18.53
CA GLU A 189 4.49 10.71 18.14
C GLU A 189 4.61 12.16 17.68
N THR A 190 3.66 12.65 16.89
CA THR A 190 3.65 14.05 16.42
C THR A 190 3.50 15.02 17.59
N VAL A 191 2.61 14.72 18.54
CA VAL A 191 2.40 15.57 19.73
C VAL A 191 3.63 15.56 20.64
N LEU A 192 4.23 14.40 20.87
CA LEU A 192 5.41 14.27 21.74
C LEU A 192 6.68 14.81 21.08
N GLY A 193 6.86 14.56 19.79
CA GLY A 193 8.05 14.98 19.03
C GLY A 193 8.11 16.47 18.73
N ARG A 194 6.98 17.18 18.81
CA ARG A 194 6.86 18.63 18.56
C ARG A 194 7.67 19.09 17.35
N PRO A 195 7.42 18.55 16.13
CA PRO A 195 8.19 18.88 14.96
C PRO A 195 8.10 20.38 14.62
N ASP A 196 9.18 20.95 14.10
CA ASP A 196 9.15 22.29 13.53
C ASP A 196 8.49 22.25 12.15
N PHE A 197 7.19 22.56 12.12
CA PHE A 197 6.41 22.59 10.87
C PHE A 197 6.91 23.66 9.88
N GLY A 198 7.54 24.75 10.38
CA GLY A 198 8.12 25.79 9.53
C GLY A 198 9.34 25.29 8.77
N ALA A 199 10.27 24.64 9.48
CA ALA A 199 11.44 24.00 8.88
C ALA A 199 11.04 22.86 7.95
N ALA A 200 10.05 22.04 8.33
CA ALA A 200 9.53 20.98 7.50
C ALA A 200 8.93 21.50 6.18
N ALA A 201 8.10 22.54 6.23
CA ALA A 201 7.51 23.16 5.04
C ALA A 201 8.59 23.76 4.10
N GLN A 202 9.61 24.42 4.66
CA GLN A 202 10.72 24.92 3.87
C GLN A 202 11.50 23.81 3.16
N ALA A 203 11.73 22.69 3.84
CA ALA A 203 12.44 21.53 3.27
C ALA A 203 11.66 20.90 2.10
N VAL A 204 10.33 20.86 2.17
CA VAL A 204 9.51 20.38 1.05
C VAL A 204 9.61 21.25 -0.19
N ILE A 205 9.70 22.59 -0.02
CA ILE A 205 9.73 23.55 -1.14
C ILE A 205 11.16 23.71 -1.71
N ARG A 206 12.20 23.35 -0.94
CA ARG A 206 13.61 23.51 -1.34
C ARG A 206 14.29 22.15 -1.49
N PRO A 207 14.12 21.46 -2.65
CA PRO A 207 14.75 20.18 -2.91
C PRO A 207 16.29 20.31 -2.84
N GLN A 208 16.90 19.53 -1.97
CA GLN A 208 18.35 19.51 -1.78
C GLN A 208 18.82 18.09 -1.45
N PHE A 209 20.10 17.82 -1.74
CA PHE A 209 20.80 16.61 -1.31
C PHE A 209 22.08 16.98 -0.57
N ALA A 210 22.48 16.17 0.39
CA ALA A 210 23.71 16.31 1.16
C ALA A 210 24.67 15.14 0.84
N GLY A 211 25.15 15.08 -0.39
CA GLY A 211 26.08 14.05 -0.84
C GLY A 211 25.40 12.74 -1.28
N THR A 212 26.23 11.76 -1.65
CA THR A 212 25.81 10.50 -2.26
C THR A 212 24.89 9.66 -1.36
N GLU A 213 25.10 9.69 -0.05
CA GLU A 213 24.29 8.92 0.91
C GLU A 213 22.82 9.39 0.91
N SER A 214 22.61 10.72 0.85
CA SER A 214 21.25 11.26 0.78
C SER A 214 20.56 10.92 -0.54
N VAL A 215 21.29 10.84 -1.65
CA VAL A 215 20.75 10.39 -2.95
C VAL A 215 20.40 8.91 -2.91
N MET A 216 21.25 8.08 -2.34
CA MET A 216 20.94 6.64 -2.18
C MET A 216 19.71 6.41 -1.30
N LEU A 217 19.60 7.12 -0.19
CA LEU A 217 18.45 7.01 0.68
C LEU A 217 17.17 7.56 0.03
N ALA A 218 17.29 8.65 -0.74
CA ALA A 218 16.17 9.17 -1.53
C ALA A 218 15.68 8.15 -2.57
N ALA A 219 16.59 7.43 -3.24
CA ALA A 219 16.22 6.32 -4.13
C ALA A 219 15.53 5.18 -3.37
N GLY A 220 15.99 4.89 -2.14
CA GLY A 220 15.32 3.93 -1.24
C GLY A 220 13.90 4.36 -0.86
N ILE A 221 13.70 5.63 -0.47
CA ILE A 221 12.39 6.22 -0.17
C ILE A 221 11.45 6.11 -1.38
N LEU A 222 11.93 6.49 -2.57
CA LEU A 222 11.16 6.40 -3.80
C LEU A 222 10.78 4.96 -4.12
N GLY A 223 11.72 4.02 -4.04
CA GLY A 223 11.51 2.61 -4.32
C GLY A 223 10.54 1.95 -3.33
N ALA A 224 10.62 2.30 -2.04
CA ALA A 224 9.69 1.83 -1.02
C ALA A 224 8.27 2.40 -1.22
N THR A 225 8.15 3.63 -1.74
CA THR A 225 6.84 4.27 -1.91
C THR A 225 6.16 3.87 -3.23
N VAL A 226 6.89 3.77 -4.34
CA VAL A 226 6.31 3.45 -5.66
C VAL A 226 6.46 1.95 -5.95
N MET A 227 5.51 1.17 -5.47
CA MET A 227 5.54 -0.29 -5.51
C MET A 227 4.82 -0.85 -6.74
N PRO A 228 5.51 -1.53 -7.68
CA PRO A 228 4.90 -2.09 -8.89
C PRO A 228 3.77 -3.09 -8.60
N HIS A 229 3.94 -3.96 -7.59
CA HIS A 229 2.93 -4.96 -7.25
C HIS A 229 1.62 -4.35 -6.76
N VAL A 230 1.68 -3.23 -6.02
CA VAL A 230 0.48 -2.49 -5.58
C VAL A 230 -0.23 -1.81 -6.76
N ILE A 231 0.53 -1.32 -7.73
CA ILE A 231 0.01 -0.74 -8.98
C ILE A 231 -0.73 -1.82 -9.79
N TYR A 232 -0.15 -3.01 -9.90
CA TYR A 232 -0.77 -4.17 -10.56
C TYR A 232 -2.06 -4.61 -9.86
N LEU A 233 -2.00 -4.72 -8.53
CA LEU A 233 -3.16 -5.07 -7.69
C LEU A 233 -4.31 -4.07 -7.88
N HIS A 234 -4.03 -2.77 -7.87
CA HIS A 234 -5.07 -1.75 -8.00
C HIS A 234 -5.81 -1.83 -9.34
N SER A 235 -5.09 -2.05 -10.44
CA SER A 235 -5.74 -2.27 -11.74
C SER A 235 -6.64 -3.52 -11.75
N ALA A 236 -6.19 -4.61 -11.10
CA ALA A 236 -6.96 -5.84 -11.00
C ALA A 236 -8.23 -5.68 -10.14
N LEU A 237 -8.13 -4.95 -9.01
CA LEU A 237 -9.26 -4.70 -8.13
C LEU A 237 -10.34 -3.79 -8.76
N THR A 238 -10.00 -3.02 -9.78
CA THR A 238 -10.90 -2.04 -10.40
C THR A 238 -11.50 -2.51 -11.72
N GLN A 239 -10.98 -3.57 -12.34
CA GLN A 239 -11.38 -4.01 -13.69
C GLN A 239 -12.85 -4.47 -13.81
N ASN A 240 -13.50 -4.88 -12.72
CA ASN A 240 -14.87 -5.43 -12.75
C ASN A 240 -15.88 -4.54 -12.02
N ARG A 241 -15.63 -3.24 -11.91
CA ARG A 241 -16.46 -2.33 -11.10
C ARG A 241 -17.41 -1.43 -11.88
N ILE A 242 -17.51 -1.60 -13.19
CA ILE A 242 -18.51 -0.95 -14.06
C ILE A 242 -19.35 -1.99 -14.76
#